data_451e7fa62ad67c388e051b56e681062e
#
_entry.id   451e7fa62ad67c388e051b56e681062e
#
_cell.length_a   1.000
_cell.length_b   1.000
_cell.length_c   1.000
_cell.angle_alpha   90.00
_cell.angle_beta   90.00
_cell.angle_gamma   90.00
#
_symmetry.space_group_name_H-M   'P 1'
#
loop_
_entity.id
_entity.type
_entity.pdbx_description
1 polymer ?
#
loop_
_entity_poly.entity_id
_entity_poly.type
_entity_poly.pdbx_seq_one_letter_code
_entity_poly.pdbx_strand_id
1 'polypeptide(L)'
;MTTPPTTPSQTTSTPSQTTPSQTTPAQQTVPTTDQLAIDVEHFDSPDAQRLRAAQRLEIDRAYGGDTEPGEKPTADSIAVFFLARDADGTPLGCGGLRIVQDGITEIKRMYVRPESRGAGVSSAILRRLEEAAIDLGSPALVLETGDEQKRAIGFYEREGFTRIANFGPYVGAARSICYSKIL
;
A
#
# COMPACT_ATOMS: atom_id res chain seq x y z
N MET A 1 -85.99 -32.03 -23.08
CA MET A 1 -85.70 -31.63 -21.67
C MET A 1 -84.36 -32.16 -21.36
N THR A 2 -83.30 -31.38 -21.56
CA THR A 2 -81.88 -31.74 -21.48
C THR A 2 -81.28 -30.96 -20.33
N THR A 3 -80.81 -31.67 -19.32
CA THR A 3 -80.10 -31.14 -18.19
C THR A 3 -78.64 -30.81 -18.61
N PRO A 4 -78.06 -29.66 -18.17
CA PRO A 4 -76.67 -29.36 -18.45
C PRO A 4 -75.71 -30.06 -17.45
N PRO A 5 -74.45 -30.32 -17.83
CA PRO A 5 -73.46 -31.02 -16.98
C PRO A 5 -72.77 -30.03 -16.01
N THR A 6 -72.52 -30.57 -14.84
CA THR A 6 -71.80 -29.93 -13.70
C THR A 6 -70.29 -29.82 -14.00
N THR A 7 -69.78 -28.61 -13.88
CA THR A 7 -68.31 -28.32 -14.00
C THR A 7 -67.57 -28.58 -12.65
N PRO A 8 -66.45 -29.24 -12.59
CA PRO A 8 -65.70 -29.38 -11.37
C PRO A 8 -64.77 -28.14 -11.12
N SER A 9 -64.82 -27.66 -9.88
CA SER A 9 -63.94 -26.57 -9.37
C SER A 9 -62.49 -26.98 -9.36
N GLN A 10 -61.65 -26.19 -10.03
CA GLN A 10 -60.20 -26.32 -9.95
C GLN A 10 -59.69 -25.52 -8.76
N THR A 11 -59.05 -26.22 -7.82
CA THR A 11 -58.27 -25.62 -6.72
C THR A 11 -56.91 -25.22 -7.25
N THR A 12 -56.65 -23.92 -7.36
CA THR A 12 -55.35 -23.37 -7.71
C THR A 12 -54.47 -23.32 -6.47
N SER A 13 -53.45 -24.19 -6.42
CA SER A 13 -52.40 -24.13 -5.43
C SER A 13 -51.37 -23.08 -5.86
N THR A 14 -51.22 -22.02 -5.06
CA THR A 14 -50.19 -20.99 -5.22
C THR A 14 -48.81 -21.54 -4.81
N PRO A 15 -47.77 -21.48 -5.63
CA PRO A 15 -46.41 -21.84 -5.21
C PRO A 15 -45.84 -20.74 -4.31
N SER A 16 -45.37 -21.13 -3.13
CA SER A 16 -44.58 -20.28 -2.21
C SER A 16 -43.27 -19.86 -2.87
N GLN A 17 -43.12 -18.57 -3.09
CA GLN A 17 -41.83 -18.00 -3.53
C GLN A 17 -40.85 -17.99 -2.37
N THR A 18 -39.81 -18.79 -2.47
CA THR A 18 -38.64 -18.75 -1.58
C THR A 18 -37.81 -17.55 -2.00
N THR A 19 -37.76 -16.54 -1.15
CA THR A 19 -36.89 -15.35 -1.30
C THR A 19 -35.44 -15.78 -1.13
N PRO A 20 -34.53 -15.50 -2.07
CA PRO A 20 -33.11 -15.78 -1.85
C PRO A 20 -32.57 -14.83 -0.77
N SER A 21 -31.93 -15.40 0.24
CA SER A 21 -31.18 -14.67 1.28
C SER A 21 -30.11 -13.81 0.62
N GLN A 22 -30.22 -12.51 0.74
CA GLN A 22 -29.17 -11.58 0.34
C GLN A 22 -28.00 -11.74 1.31
N THR A 23 -26.92 -12.29 0.81
CA THR A 23 -25.62 -12.29 1.50
C THR A 23 -25.13 -10.84 1.55
N THR A 24 -25.19 -10.22 2.71
CA THR A 24 -24.59 -8.90 2.98
C THR A 24 -23.10 -8.98 2.70
N PRO A 25 -22.52 -8.12 1.86
CA PRO A 25 -21.07 -8.10 1.68
C PRO A 25 -20.41 -7.74 3.01
N ALA A 26 -19.40 -8.50 3.40
CA ALA A 26 -18.60 -8.25 4.58
C ALA A 26 -18.07 -6.80 4.52
N GLN A 27 -18.45 -5.98 5.49
CA GLN A 27 -17.88 -4.65 5.67
C GLN A 27 -16.41 -4.82 5.98
N GLN A 28 -15.55 -4.41 5.04
CA GLN A 28 -14.12 -4.29 5.27
C GLN A 28 -13.91 -3.22 6.31
N THR A 29 -13.69 -3.63 7.55
CA THR A 29 -13.29 -2.75 8.65
C THR A 29 -11.89 -2.24 8.33
N VAL A 30 -11.74 -0.92 8.18
CA VAL A 30 -10.43 -0.28 8.06
C VAL A 30 -9.72 -0.46 9.40
N PRO A 31 -8.56 -1.13 9.48
CA PRO A 31 -7.88 -1.37 10.75
C PRO A 31 -7.49 -0.05 11.42
N THR A 32 -7.73 0.05 12.72
CA THR A 32 -7.19 1.15 13.54
C THR A 32 -5.71 0.92 13.80
N THR A 33 -4.94 1.99 14.01
CA THR A 33 -3.48 1.94 14.20
C THR A 33 -3.05 0.97 15.32
N ASP A 34 -3.87 0.75 16.35
CA ASP A 34 -3.61 -0.17 17.47
C ASP A 34 -3.66 -1.66 17.09
N GLN A 35 -4.09 -2.00 15.89
CA GLN A 35 -4.21 -3.38 15.37
C GLN A 35 -3.17 -3.70 14.30
N LEU A 36 -2.20 -2.80 14.09
CA LEU A 36 -1.16 -3.00 13.08
C LEU A 36 0.06 -3.71 13.69
N ALA A 37 0.43 -4.85 13.13
CA ALA A 37 1.75 -5.43 13.31
C ALA A 37 2.69 -4.91 12.21
N ILE A 38 3.86 -4.37 12.60
CA ILE A 38 4.87 -3.92 11.64
C ILE A 38 6.19 -4.58 12.00
N ASP A 39 6.54 -5.59 11.25
CA ASP A 39 7.67 -6.46 11.51
C ASP A 39 8.72 -6.35 10.41
N VAL A 40 9.96 -6.68 10.78
CA VAL A 40 11.03 -6.89 9.79
C VAL A 40 10.67 -8.10 8.93
N GLU A 41 10.78 -7.92 7.63
CA GLU A 41 10.45 -8.95 6.64
C GLU A 41 11.59 -9.07 5.63
N HIS A 42 11.77 -10.27 5.08
CA HIS A 42 12.72 -10.44 3.99
C HIS A 42 12.24 -9.72 2.72
N PHE A 43 13.12 -8.96 2.07
CA PHE A 43 12.78 -8.18 0.88
C PHE A 43 12.14 -9.03 -0.22
N ASP A 44 12.58 -10.28 -0.37
CA ASP A 44 12.08 -11.21 -1.38
C ASP A 44 11.04 -12.22 -0.85
N SER A 45 10.45 -11.97 0.34
CA SER A 45 9.32 -12.78 0.78
C SER A 45 8.14 -12.63 -0.18
N PRO A 46 7.25 -13.64 -0.27
CA PRO A 46 6.11 -13.60 -1.18
C PRO A 46 5.20 -12.38 -0.99
N ASP A 47 4.99 -11.95 0.27
CA ASP A 47 4.17 -10.78 0.59
C ASP A 47 4.85 -9.48 0.17
N ALA A 48 6.15 -9.34 0.45
CA ALA A 48 6.95 -8.20 0.04
C ALA A 48 6.98 -8.06 -1.49
N GLN A 49 7.16 -9.16 -2.21
CA GLN A 49 7.12 -9.18 -3.66
C GLN A 49 5.75 -8.73 -4.21
N ARG A 50 4.63 -9.23 -3.64
CA ARG A 50 3.28 -8.84 -4.05
C ARG A 50 3.02 -7.35 -3.87
N LEU A 51 3.39 -6.77 -2.72
CA LEU A 51 3.22 -5.34 -2.45
C LEU A 51 4.08 -4.47 -3.37
N ARG A 52 5.34 -4.86 -3.60
CA ARG A 52 6.24 -4.14 -4.52
C ARG A 52 5.76 -4.22 -5.97
N ALA A 53 5.22 -5.37 -6.39
CA ALA A 53 4.63 -5.53 -7.72
C ALA A 53 3.38 -4.65 -7.88
N ALA A 54 2.52 -4.58 -6.86
CA ALA A 54 1.36 -3.69 -6.86
C ALA A 54 1.76 -2.21 -6.93
N GLN A 55 2.78 -1.80 -6.15
CA GLN A 55 3.36 -0.46 -6.24
C GLN A 55 3.86 -0.15 -7.65
N ARG A 56 4.64 -1.05 -8.24
CA ARG A 56 5.19 -0.88 -9.58
C ARG A 56 4.08 -0.69 -10.60
N LEU A 57 3.06 -1.54 -10.56
CA LEU A 57 1.92 -1.46 -11.48
C LEU A 57 1.18 -0.11 -11.37
N GLU A 58 1.03 0.43 -10.16
CA GLU A 58 0.41 1.73 -9.93
C GLU A 58 1.27 2.88 -10.51
N ILE A 59 2.59 2.82 -10.29
CA ILE A 59 3.54 3.79 -10.82
C ILE A 59 3.58 3.72 -12.35
N ASP A 60 3.72 2.54 -12.94
CA ASP A 60 3.79 2.37 -14.39
C ASP A 60 2.53 2.88 -15.09
N ARG A 61 1.36 2.74 -14.47
CA ARG A 61 0.11 3.33 -15.00
C ARG A 61 0.13 4.86 -14.99
N ALA A 62 0.71 5.47 -13.95
CA ALA A 62 0.78 6.92 -13.84
C ALA A 62 1.78 7.54 -14.82
N TYR A 63 2.86 6.81 -15.15
CA TYR A 63 3.96 7.33 -15.96
C TYR A 63 4.03 6.75 -17.39
N GLY A 64 3.19 5.78 -17.71
CA GLY A 64 3.20 5.09 -19.00
C GLY A 64 4.33 4.08 -19.16
N GLY A 65 4.95 3.64 -18.07
CA GLY A 65 6.02 2.65 -18.01
C GLY A 65 7.04 2.92 -16.91
N ASP A 66 8.11 2.11 -16.89
CA ASP A 66 9.18 2.25 -15.93
C ASP A 66 10.05 3.48 -16.20
N THR A 67 9.95 4.48 -15.34
CA THR A 67 10.71 5.73 -15.40
C THR A 67 11.63 5.94 -14.21
N GLU A 68 11.75 4.94 -13.30
CA GLU A 68 12.59 5.04 -12.11
C GLU A 68 14.08 5.08 -12.49
N PRO A 69 14.80 6.17 -12.16
CA PRO A 69 16.23 6.28 -12.45
C PRO A 69 17.07 5.33 -11.60
N GLY A 70 18.22 4.91 -12.14
CA GLY A 70 19.21 4.13 -11.43
C GLY A 70 18.86 2.66 -11.25
N GLU A 71 19.66 1.98 -10.44
CA GLU A 71 19.50 0.56 -10.17
C GLU A 71 18.30 0.28 -9.25
N LYS A 72 17.55 -0.75 -9.61
CA LYS A 72 16.42 -1.21 -8.79
C LYS A 72 16.92 -1.82 -7.49
N PRO A 73 16.25 -1.56 -6.34
CA PRO A 73 16.61 -2.20 -5.09
C PRO A 73 16.55 -3.73 -5.17
N THR A 74 17.57 -4.36 -4.62
CA THR A 74 17.68 -5.82 -4.43
C THR A 74 17.71 -6.14 -2.94
N ALA A 75 17.59 -7.41 -2.55
CA ALA A 75 17.70 -7.83 -1.17
C ALA A 75 19.04 -7.40 -0.55
N ASP A 76 20.14 -7.49 -1.30
CA ASP A 76 21.48 -7.11 -0.83
C ASP A 76 21.67 -5.60 -0.65
N SER A 77 20.89 -4.77 -1.37
CA SER A 77 20.97 -3.31 -1.28
C SER A 77 20.05 -2.71 -0.22
N ILE A 78 19.16 -3.51 0.37
CA ILE A 78 18.20 -3.08 1.41
C ILE A 78 18.74 -3.48 2.79
N ALA A 79 19.01 -2.49 3.64
CA ALA A 79 19.50 -2.72 4.99
C ALA A 79 18.41 -3.28 5.93
N VAL A 80 17.18 -2.80 5.79
CA VAL A 80 16.01 -3.30 6.51
C VAL A 80 14.75 -3.10 5.67
N PHE A 81 13.81 -4.04 5.77
CA PHE A 81 12.50 -3.96 5.12
C PHE A 81 11.40 -4.29 6.11
N PHE A 82 10.36 -3.48 6.15
CA PHE A 82 9.21 -3.66 7.01
C PHE A 82 7.96 -4.00 6.22
N LEU A 83 7.13 -4.85 6.81
CA LEU A 83 5.80 -5.17 6.34
C LEU A 83 4.79 -4.82 7.43
N ALA A 84 3.74 -4.11 7.06
CA ALA A 84 2.59 -3.86 7.92
C ALA A 84 1.49 -4.85 7.61
N ARG A 85 0.92 -5.47 8.66
CA ARG A 85 -0.18 -6.44 8.59
C ARG A 85 -1.33 -6.02 9.50
N ASP A 86 -2.54 -6.41 9.15
CA ASP A 86 -3.69 -6.32 10.06
C ASP A 86 -3.71 -7.49 11.08
N ALA A 87 -4.74 -7.49 11.93
CA ALA A 87 -4.93 -8.54 12.94
C ALA A 87 -5.10 -9.95 12.37
N ASP A 88 -5.55 -10.06 11.12
CA ASP A 88 -5.73 -11.34 10.42
C ASP A 88 -4.45 -11.76 9.66
N GLY A 89 -3.37 -10.98 9.78
CA GLY A 89 -2.10 -11.22 9.12
C GLY A 89 -2.08 -10.78 7.65
N THR A 90 -3.10 -10.07 7.17
CA THR A 90 -3.14 -9.59 5.78
C THR A 90 -2.11 -8.47 5.55
N PRO A 91 -1.23 -8.56 4.53
CA PRO A 91 -0.28 -7.51 4.22
C PRO A 91 -0.98 -6.25 3.71
N LEU A 92 -0.75 -5.11 4.38
CA LEU A 92 -1.37 -3.82 4.07
C LEU A 92 -0.43 -2.85 3.39
N GLY A 93 0.87 -2.91 3.72
CA GLY A 93 1.87 -2.01 3.20
C GLY A 93 3.28 -2.43 3.54
N CYS A 94 4.24 -1.75 2.98
CA CYS A 94 5.67 -2.04 3.16
C CYS A 94 6.52 -0.78 2.99
N GLY A 95 7.78 -0.88 3.42
CA GLY A 95 8.82 0.12 3.19
C GLY A 95 10.17 -0.41 3.60
N GLY A 96 11.25 0.09 3.02
CA GLY A 96 12.60 -0.32 3.36
C GLY A 96 13.58 0.84 3.35
N LEU A 97 14.75 0.58 3.93
CA LEU A 97 15.90 1.49 3.94
C LEU A 97 17.05 0.87 3.16
N ARG A 98 17.73 1.69 2.37
CA ARG A 98 19.07 1.38 1.90
C ARG A 98 20.05 2.44 2.40
N ILE A 99 21.29 2.04 2.67
CA ILE A 99 22.34 2.99 3.02
C ILE A 99 22.87 3.57 1.72
N VAL A 100 22.91 4.90 1.64
CA VAL A 100 23.51 5.64 0.55
C VAL A 100 24.80 6.32 1.01
N GLN A 101 25.26 7.34 0.34
CA GLN A 101 26.50 8.01 0.62
C GLN A 101 26.56 8.59 2.05
N ASP A 102 27.70 8.60 2.69
CA ASP A 102 27.97 9.21 4.01
C ASP A 102 27.11 8.65 5.17
N GLY A 103 26.66 7.40 5.07
CA GLY A 103 25.86 6.75 6.10
C GLY A 103 24.40 7.24 6.16
N ILE A 104 23.98 8.10 5.24
CA ILE A 104 22.59 8.53 5.11
C ILE A 104 21.74 7.33 4.63
N THR A 105 20.54 7.21 5.14
CA THR A 105 19.58 6.17 4.70
C THR A 105 18.53 6.74 3.76
N GLU A 106 18.20 5.97 2.74
CA GLU A 106 17.14 6.31 1.76
C GLU A 106 15.95 5.38 1.93
N ILE A 107 14.76 5.97 2.03
CA ILE A 107 13.49 5.24 2.00
C ILE A 107 13.23 4.71 0.59
N LYS A 108 13.01 3.41 0.49
CA LYS A 108 12.68 2.73 -0.77
C LYS A 108 11.41 1.88 -0.63
N ARG A 109 10.69 1.75 -1.74
CA ARG A 109 9.55 0.83 -1.86
C ARG A 109 8.45 1.05 -0.82
N MET A 110 8.30 2.28 -0.31
CA MET A 110 7.20 2.59 0.59
C MET A 110 5.87 2.56 -0.17
N TYR A 111 4.96 1.71 0.28
CA TYR A 111 3.68 1.50 -0.37
C TYR A 111 2.62 1.06 0.63
N VAL A 112 1.40 1.51 0.43
CA VAL A 112 0.20 1.05 1.14
C VAL A 112 -0.88 0.74 0.12
N ARG A 113 -1.51 -0.43 0.26
CA ARG A 113 -2.62 -0.85 -0.58
C ARG A 113 -3.72 0.21 -0.61
N PRO A 114 -4.34 0.48 -1.77
CA PRO A 114 -5.35 1.53 -1.91
C PRO A 114 -6.47 1.47 -0.87
N GLU A 115 -6.97 0.27 -0.57
CA GLU A 115 -8.05 0.00 0.39
C GLU A 115 -7.66 0.24 1.85
N SER A 116 -6.35 0.29 2.16
CA SER A 116 -5.82 0.51 3.51
C SER A 116 -5.28 1.93 3.72
N ARG A 117 -5.41 2.80 2.71
CA ARG A 117 -4.97 4.20 2.80
C ARG A 117 -5.92 5.02 3.68
N GLY A 118 -5.37 6.03 4.36
CA GLY A 118 -6.14 6.87 5.28
C GLY A 118 -6.30 6.29 6.70
N ALA A 119 -5.85 5.04 6.94
CA ALA A 119 -5.91 4.35 8.23
C ALA A 119 -4.64 4.50 9.08
N GLY A 120 -3.73 5.40 8.73
CA GLY A 120 -2.47 5.61 9.49
C GLY A 120 -1.35 4.62 9.17
N VAL A 121 -1.57 3.63 8.29
CA VAL A 121 -0.57 2.60 7.94
C VAL A 121 0.74 3.21 7.45
N SER A 122 0.67 4.23 6.57
CA SER A 122 1.87 4.90 6.05
C SER A 122 2.70 5.55 7.16
N SER A 123 2.05 6.29 8.08
CA SER A 123 2.74 6.94 9.20
C SER A 123 3.33 5.92 10.17
N ALA A 124 2.64 4.79 10.39
CA ALA A 124 3.16 3.73 11.23
C ALA A 124 4.41 3.05 10.63
N ILE A 125 4.41 2.75 9.32
CA ILE A 125 5.59 2.25 8.62
C ILE A 125 6.72 3.27 8.67
N LEU A 126 6.44 4.55 8.42
CA LEU A 126 7.46 5.61 8.44
C LEU A 126 8.15 5.72 9.81
N ARG A 127 7.40 5.65 10.92
CA ARG A 127 8.01 5.64 12.27
C ARG A 127 8.98 4.49 12.46
N ARG A 128 8.62 3.28 11.99
CA ARG A 128 9.54 2.13 12.05
C ARG A 128 10.80 2.34 11.19
N LEU A 129 10.67 2.99 10.05
CA LEU A 129 11.82 3.35 9.20
C LEU A 129 12.69 4.42 9.87
N GLU A 130 12.11 5.42 10.52
CA GLU A 130 12.84 6.44 11.29
C GLU A 130 13.63 5.82 12.45
N GLU A 131 12.98 4.97 13.26
CA GLU A 131 13.63 4.22 14.33
C GLU A 131 14.81 3.38 13.81
N ALA A 132 14.60 2.62 12.77
CA ALA A 132 15.64 1.79 12.16
C ALA A 132 16.79 2.64 11.56
N ALA A 133 16.50 3.81 11.00
CA ALA A 133 17.53 4.72 10.51
C ALA A 133 18.41 5.26 11.65
N ILE A 134 17.80 5.62 12.79
CA ILE A 134 18.52 6.02 14.00
C ILE A 134 19.39 4.88 14.52
N ASP A 135 18.86 3.65 14.58
CA ASP A 135 19.62 2.46 15.01
C ASP A 135 20.80 2.15 14.08
N LEU A 136 20.69 2.48 12.80
CA LEU A 136 21.78 2.40 11.81
C LEU A 136 22.78 3.56 11.92
N GLY A 137 22.55 4.53 12.81
CA GLY A 137 23.41 5.71 12.98
C GLY A 137 23.27 6.74 11.87
N SER A 138 22.15 6.72 11.12
CA SER A 138 21.91 7.67 10.03
C SER A 138 21.57 9.06 10.59
N PRO A 139 22.20 10.13 10.13
CA PRO A 139 21.89 11.49 10.57
C PRO A 139 20.61 12.04 9.91
N ALA A 140 20.17 11.43 8.81
CA ALA A 140 19.03 11.89 8.06
C ALA A 140 18.42 10.76 7.21
N LEU A 141 17.11 10.89 6.95
CA LEU A 141 16.41 10.15 5.93
C LEU A 141 16.32 10.98 4.66
N VAL A 142 16.58 10.34 3.51
CA VAL A 142 16.28 10.91 2.21
C VAL A 142 15.33 10.00 1.44
N LEU A 143 14.66 10.52 0.46
CA LEU A 143 13.81 9.77 -0.45
C LEU A 143 13.67 10.47 -1.79
N GLU A 144 13.25 9.70 -2.77
CA GLU A 144 12.77 10.21 -4.05
C GLU A 144 11.34 9.74 -4.30
N THR A 145 10.54 10.61 -4.89
CA THR A 145 9.22 10.30 -5.41
C THR A 145 9.01 11.01 -6.75
N GLY A 146 8.12 10.49 -7.57
CA GLY A 146 7.82 11.12 -8.84
C GLY A 146 6.83 12.29 -8.73
N ASP A 147 6.89 13.20 -9.69
CA ASP A 147 6.09 14.44 -9.75
C ASP A 147 4.57 14.21 -9.83
N GLU A 148 4.11 13.08 -10.38
CA GLU A 148 2.70 12.70 -10.41
C GLU A 148 2.21 12.04 -9.13
N GLN A 149 3.10 11.70 -8.21
CA GLN A 149 2.77 11.03 -6.94
C GLN A 149 2.29 12.04 -5.88
N LYS A 150 1.27 12.83 -6.18
CA LYS A 150 0.77 13.93 -5.34
C LYS A 150 0.43 13.51 -3.91
N ARG A 151 -0.06 12.26 -3.72
CA ARG A 151 -0.37 11.72 -2.39
C ARG A 151 0.90 11.46 -1.58
N ALA A 152 1.95 10.92 -2.19
CA ALA A 152 3.24 10.69 -1.54
C ALA A 152 3.91 12.02 -1.19
N ILE A 153 3.92 12.99 -2.11
CA ILE A 153 4.42 14.34 -1.88
C ILE A 153 3.76 14.95 -0.64
N GLY A 154 2.43 15.07 -0.63
CA GLY A 154 1.72 15.66 0.49
C GLY A 154 1.83 14.84 1.79
N PHE A 155 2.06 13.53 1.73
CA PHE A 155 2.33 12.70 2.89
C PHE A 155 3.69 13.05 3.50
N TYR A 156 4.77 13.02 2.74
CA TYR A 156 6.10 13.31 3.25
C TYR A 156 6.25 14.74 3.78
N GLU A 157 5.64 15.72 3.12
CA GLU A 157 5.62 17.11 3.60
C GLU A 157 4.93 17.23 4.97
N ARG A 158 3.80 16.55 5.20
CA ARG A 158 3.12 16.51 6.51
C ARG A 158 3.91 15.77 7.58
N GLU A 159 4.71 14.78 7.20
CA GLU A 159 5.59 14.05 8.12
C GLU A 159 6.93 14.78 8.37
N GLY A 160 7.07 16.03 7.91
CA GLY A 160 8.21 16.89 8.22
C GLY A 160 9.41 16.77 7.28
N PHE A 161 9.24 16.11 6.14
CA PHE A 161 10.27 16.10 5.10
C PHE A 161 10.29 17.44 4.34
N THR A 162 11.48 17.91 4.03
CA THR A 162 11.71 19.12 3.23
C THR A 162 12.30 18.74 1.87
N ARG A 163 11.88 19.46 0.84
CA ARG A 163 12.39 19.26 -0.51
C ARG A 163 13.87 19.66 -0.58
N ILE A 164 14.67 18.82 -1.25
CA ILE A 164 16.11 19.04 -1.49
C ILE A 164 16.43 18.96 -2.98
N ALA A 165 17.66 19.34 -3.35
CA ALA A 165 18.15 19.06 -4.70
C ALA A 165 18.18 17.55 -4.97
N ASN A 166 17.96 17.16 -6.22
CA ASN A 166 18.05 15.75 -6.62
C ASN A 166 19.47 15.24 -6.39
N PHE A 167 19.58 14.04 -5.83
CA PHE A 167 20.84 13.40 -5.46
C PHE A 167 21.06 12.09 -6.20
N GLY A 168 22.31 11.62 -6.21
CA GLY A 168 22.66 10.31 -6.78
C GLY A 168 22.11 10.09 -8.19
N PRO A 169 21.43 8.98 -8.47
CA PRO A 169 20.88 8.67 -9.78
C PRO A 169 19.73 9.60 -10.22
N TYR A 170 19.21 10.42 -9.31
CA TYR A 170 18.10 11.33 -9.58
C TYR A 170 18.55 12.69 -10.14
N VAL A 171 19.85 12.97 -10.13
CA VAL A 171 20.41 14.20 -10.71
C VAL A 171 20.08 14.24 -12.21
N GLY A 172 19.41 15.31 -12.65
CA GLY A 172 18.96 15.47 -14.04
C GLY A 172 17.68 14.71 -14.39
N ALA A 173 17.12 13.91 -13.51
CA ALA A 173 15.84 13.25 -13.73
C ALA A 173 14.69 14.25 -13.53
N ALA A 174 14.09 14.71 -14.64
CA ALA A 174 13.13 15.82 -14.65
C ALA A 174 11.85 15.54 -13.85
N ARG A 175 11.47 14.27 -13.71
CA ARG A 175 10.25 13.84 -13.02
C ARG A 175 10.47 13.41 -11.56
N SER A 176 11.72 13.39 -11.09
CA SER A 176 12.08 13.03 -9.72
C SER A 176 12.03 14.25 -8.79
N ILE A 177 11.48 14.07 -7.62
CA ILE A 177 11.45 15.04 -6.53
C ILE A 177 12.07 14.38 -5.30
N CYS A 178 13.13 14.98 -4.77
CA CYS A 178 13.84 14.47 -3.60
C CYS A 178 13.49 15.24 -2.33
N TYR A 179 13.45 14.52 -1.23
CA TYR A 179 13.16 15.04 0.10
C TYR A 179 14.17 14.54 1.12
N SER A 180 14.33 15.28 2.21
CA SER A 180 15.13 14.90 3.37
C SER A 180 14.43 15.27 4.67
N LYS A 181 14.72 14.49 5.72
CA LYS A 181 14.35 14.76 7.11
C LYS A 181 15.54 14.44 8.00
N ILE A 182 15.94 15.39 8.86
CA ILE A 182 16.95 15.16 9.90
C ILE A 182 16.31 14.31 11.01
N LEU A 183 17.06 13.36 11.54
CA LEU A 183 16.62 12.44 12.59
C LEU A 183 17.09 12.90 13.98
#